data_759bcfa2f842b3867be5b8adce3b3e86
#
_entry.id   759bcfa2f842b3867be5b8adce3b3e86
#
_cell.length_a   1.000
_cell.length_b   1.000
_cell.length_c   1.000
_cell.angle_alpha   90.00
_cell.angle_beta   90.00
_cell.angle_gamma   90.00
#
_symmetry.space_group_name_H-M   'P 1'
#
loop_
_entity.id
_entity.type
_entity.pdbx_description
1 polymer ?
#
loop_
_entity_poly.entity_id
_entity_poly.type
_entity_poly.pdbx_seq_one_letter_code
_entity_poly.pdbx_strand_id
1 'polypeptide(L)'
;YVRLCMPKAKIAIHQTWAYEQDSHRLNIELGYKNHTDMFEDVRASYEKAAKDIKVDFIIPSGEVFQRLIESGIEKVHRDTFHASYGLGRYALGLLWYSILSGNDVKQNTFCDFDEEISKTEIEKAKECVAELCSI
;
A
#
# COMPACT_ATOMS: atom_id res chain seq x y z
N TYR A 1 19.96 -14.09 -9.45
CA TYR A 1 20.73 -13.16 -10.31
C TYR A 1 21.12 -11.90 -9.54
N VAL A 2 20.15 -11.13 -8.98
CA VAL A 2 20.42 -9.84 -8.29
C VAL A 2 21.45 -10.00 -7.18
N ARG A 3 21.30 -10.99 -6.30
CA ARG A 3 22.28 -11.25 -5.21
C ARG A 3 23.68 -11.58 -5.71
N LEU A 4 23.78 -12.19 -6.88
CA LEU A 4 25.08 -12.52 -7.49
C LEU A 4 25.76 -11.25 -8.06
N CYS A 5 24.98 -10.43 -8.77
CA CYS A 5 25.52 -9.24 -9.45
C CYS A 5 25.65 -8.02 -8.53
N MET A 6 24.82 -7.96 -7.49
CA MET A 6 24.73 -6.83 -6.55
C MET A 6 24.71 -7.34 -5.09
N PRO A 7 25.80 -7.93 -4.60
CA PRO A 7 25.80 -8.65 -3.31
C PRO A 7 25.56 -7.75 -2.08
N LYS A 8 25.71 -6.44 -2.23
CA LYS A 8 25.47 -5.45 -1.17
C LYS A 8 24.07 -4.82 -1.24
N ALA A 9 23.31 -5.08 -2.30
CA ALA A 9 21.97 -4.53 -2.44
C ALA A 9 21.00 -5.24 -1.49
N LYS A 10 20.17 -4.45 -0.81
CA LYS A 10 19.00 -4.96 -0.12
C LYS A 10 17.90 -5.25 -1.13
N ILE A 11 17.19 -6.34 -0.93
CA ILE A 11 16.07 -6.73 -1.78
C ILE A 11 14.78 -6.49 -1.01
N ALA A 12 13.92 -5.65 -1.57
CA ALA A 12 12.57 -5.46 -1.08
C ALA A 12 11.56 -6.12 -2.01
N ILE A 13 10.42 -6.54 -1.47
CA ILE A 13 9.25 -6.90 -2.23
C ILE A 13 8.16 -5.86 -1.99
N HIS A 14 7.58 -5.34 -3.06
CA HIS A 14 6.48 -4.39 -2.99
C HIS A 14 5.16 -5.15 -3.01
N GLN A 15 4.51 -5.27 -1.87
CA GLN A 15 3.19 -5.88 -1.74
C GLN A 15 2.16 -5.01 -2.46
N THR A 16 1.32 -5.62 -3.29
CA THR A 16 0.17 -4.95 -3.89
C THR A 16 -1.04 -4.97 -2.94
N TRP A 17 -2.16 -4.47 -3.40
CA TRP A 17 -3.41 -4.32 -2.66
C TRP A 17 -4.57 -5.05 -3.33
N ALA A 18 -5.67 -5.24 -2.61
CA ALA A 18 -6.90 -5.79 -3.13
C ALA A 18 -7.61 -4.81 -4.07
N TYR A 19 -8.46 -5.34 -4.95
CA TYR A 19 -9.31 -4.53 -5.82
C TYR A 19 -10.43 -3.86 -5.02
N GLU A 20 -11.00 -2.81 -5.60
CA GLU A 20 -12.10 -2.05 -5.01
C GLU A 20 -13.31 -2.95 -4.73
N GLN A 21 -13.94 -2.73 -3.58
CA GLN A 21 -15.17 -3.43 -3.19
C GLN A 21 -16.24 -3.29 -4.29
N ASP A 22 -16.98 -4.35 -4.54
CA ASP A 22 -18.06 -4.44 -5.53
C ASP A 22 -17.65 -4.22 -7.00
N SER A 23 -16.35 -4.24 -7.27
CA SER A 23 -15.87 -4.20 -8.65
C SER A 23 -16.13 -5.51 -9.39
N HIS A 24 -16.39 -5.43 -10.69
CA HIS A 24 -16.57 -6.62 -11.55
C HIS A 24 -15.37 -7.57 -11.46
N ARG A 25 -14.16 -7.02 -11.41
CA ARG A 25 -12.93 -7.83 -11.30
C ARG A 25 -12.87 -8.60 -9.99
N LEU A 26 -13.19 -7.95 -8.88
CA LEU A 26 -13.17 -8.61 -7.57
C LEU A 26 -14.19 -9.75 -7.51
N ASN A 27 -15.45 -9.43 -7.83
CA ASN A 27 -16.57 -10.33 -7.54
C ASN A 27 -16.80 -11.38 -8.63
N ILE A 28 -16.66 -11.01 -9.92
CA ILE A 28 -17.02 -11.89 -11.04
C ILE A 28 -15.80 -12.60 -11.63
N GLU A 29 -14.72 -11.86 -11.90
CA GLU A 29 -13.54 -12.47 -12.54
C GLU A 29 -12.72 -13.30 -11.55
N LEU A 30 -12.57 -12.82 -10.30
CA LEU A 30 -11.78 -13.47 -9.25
C LEU A 30 -12.61 -14.24 -8.23
N GLY A 31 -13.91 -13.97 -8.12
CA GLY A 31 -14.85 -14.69 -7.27
C GLY A 31 -14.78 -14.36 -5.78
N TYR A 32 -14.11 -13.27 -5.39
CA TYR A 32 -14.11 -12.81 -4.00
C TYR A 32 -15.42 -12.13 -3.64
N LYS A 33 -15.91 -12.35 -2.43
CA LYS A 33 -17.12 -11.69 -1.92
C LYS A 33 -16.86 -10.27 -1.44
N ASN A 34 -15.67 -10.01 -0.94
CA ASN A 34 -15.25 -8.71 -0.44
C ASN A 34 -13.75 -8.50 -0.66
N HIS A 35 -13.32 -7.25 -0.58
CA HIS A 35 -11.91 -6.88 -0.80
C HIS A 35 -10.99 -7.38 0.32
N THR A 36 -11.50 -7.56 1.54
CA THR A 36 -10.71 -8.05 2.67
C THR A 36 -10.25 -9.49 2.43
N ASP A 37 -11.15 -10.37 1.94
CA ASP A 37 -10.77 -11.75 1.63
C ASP A 37 -9.67 -11.79 0.54
N MET A 38 -9.79 -10.97 -0.49
CA MET A 38 -8.74 -10.84 -1.50
C MET A 38 -7.44 -10.32 -0.88
N PHE A 39 -7.53 -9.33 0.01
CA PHE A 39 -6.34 -8.76 0.65
C PHE A 39 -5.62 -9.80 1.52
N GLU A 40 -6.33 -10.62 2.27
CA GLU A 40 -5.72 -11.69 3.07
C GLU A 40 -4.94 -12.68 2.20
N ASP A 41 -5.48 -13.08 1.04
CA ASP A 41 -4.78 -13.96 0.10
C ASP A 41 -3.56 -13.27 -0.53
N VAL A 42 -3.67 -11.98 -0.87
CA VAL A 42 -2.55 -11.17 -1.36
C VAL A 42 -1.46 -11.11 -0.29
N ARG A 43 -1.81 -10.77 0.95
CA ARG A 43 -0.88 -10.69 2.08
C ARG A 43 -0.12 -12.00 2.27
N ALA A 44 -0.86 -13.11 2.41
CA ALA A 44 -0.28 -14.43 2.60
C ALA A 44 0.66 -14.84 1.45
N SER A 45 0.30 -14.50 0.21
CA SER A 45 1.12 -14.78 -0.98
C SER A 45 2.43 -14.00 -0.96
N TYR A 46 2.39 -12.71 -0.60
CA TYR A 46 3.59 -11.88 -0.49
C TYR A 46 4.49 -12.27 0.68
N GLU A 47 3.92 -12.62 1.83
CA GLU A 47 4.68 -13.14 2.98
C GLU A 47 5.39 -14.45 2.62
N LYS A 48 4.68 -15.37 1.94
CA LYS A 48 5.28 -16.60 1.44
C LYS A 48 6.40 -16.33 0.46
N ALA A 49 6.18 -15.49 -0.54
CA ALA A 49 7.19 -15.13 -1.53
C ALA A 49 8.41 -14.47 -0.87
N ALA A 50 8.20 -13.54 0.05
CA ALA A 50 9.26 -12.87 0.79
C ALA A 50 10.15 -13.84 1.56
N LYS A 51 9.53 -14.84 2.20
CA LYS A 51 10.22 -15.91 2.93
C LYS A 51 11.00 -16.82 1.97
N ASP A 52 10.38 -17.24 0.86
CA ASP A 52 10.97 -18.17 -0.10
C ASP A 52 12.23 -17.57 -0.76
N ILE A 53 12.16 -16.29 -1.17
CA ILE A 53 13.29 -15.59 -1.79
C ILE A 53 14.19 -14.85 -0.79
N LYS A 54 13.86 -14.88 0.50
CA LYS A 54 14.62 -14.27 1.60
C LYS A 54 14.91 -12.79 1.36
N VAL A 55 13.85 -12.00 1.14
CA VAL A 55 13.99 -10.55 1.00
C VAL A 55 14.44 -9.91 2.32
N ASP A 56 15.01 -8.71 2.23
CA ASP A 56 15.42 -7.95 3.41
C ASP A 56 14.22 -7.30 4.11
N PHE A 57 13.21 -6.87 3.32
CA PHE A 57 11.96 -6.33 3.85
C PHE A 57 10.83 -6.33 2.82
N ILE A 58 9.60 -6.14 3.31
CA ILE A 58 8.40 -5.93 2.49
C ILE A 58 7.99 -4.46 2.58
N ILE A 59 7.55 -3.88 1.45
CA ILE A 59 6.85 -2.60 1.43
C ILE A 59 5.35 -2.92 1.42
N PRO A 60 4.64 -2.80 2.55
CA PRO A 60 3.30 -3.35 2.73
C PRO A 60 2.21 -2.38 2.24
N SER A 61 2.19 -2.08 0.93
CA SER A 61 1.25 -1.12 0.34
C SER A 61 -0.21 -1.54 0.47
N GLY A 62 -0.49 -2.83 0.43
CA GLY A 62 -1.83 -3.36 0.66
C GLY A 62 -2.34 -3.08 2.07
N GLU A 63 -1.47 -3.14 3.08
CA GLU A 63 -1.82 -2.80 4.47
C GLU A 63 -2.24 -1.33 4.61
N VAL A 64 -1.57 -0.41 3.92
CA VAL A 64 -1.96 1.01 3.94
C VAL A 64 -3.33 1.20 3.31
N PHE A 65 -3.59 0.55 2.17
CA PHE A 65 -4.90 0.65 1.51
C PHE A 65 -6.01 0.07 2.38
N GLN A 66 -5.77 -1.09 2.99
CA GLN A 66 -6.73 -1.71 3.90
C GLN A 66 -7.06 -0.79 5.09
N ARG A 67 -6.05 -0.20 5.73
CA ARG A 67 -6.23 0.75 6.84
C ARG A 67 -6.97 2.01 6.44
N LEU A 68 -6.70 2.56 5.26
CA LEU A 68 -7.42 3.71 4.73
C LEU A 68 -8.91 3.39 4.56
N ILE A 69 -9.23 2.24 3.94
CA ILE A 69 -10.61 1.79 3.75
C ILE A 69 -11.31 1.57 5.09
N GLU A 70 -10.67 0.89 6.04
CA GLU A 70 -11.19 0.66 7.39
C GLU A 70 -11.38 1.97 8.18
N SER A 71 -10.60 3.00 7.89
CA SER A 71 -10.76 4.34 8.48
C SER A 71 -11.92 5.16 7.87
N GLY A 72 -12.66 4.57 6.93
CA GLY A 72 -13.80 5.19 6.27
C GLY A 72 -13.47 5.99 5.02
N ILE A 73 -12.30 5.80 4.43
CA ILE A 73 -11.99 6.36 3.12
C ILE A 73 -12.67 5.52 2.04
N GLU A 74 -13.60 6.11 1.32
CA GLU A 74 -14.41 5.39 0.34
C GLU A 74 -13.61 5.03 -0.92
N LYS A 75 -12.64 5.86 -1.31
CA LYS A 75 -11.96 5.67 -2.58
C LYS A 75 -10.44 5.88 -2.51
N VAL A 76 -9.72 4.78 -2.59
CA VAL A 76 -8.26 4.76 -2.75
C VAL A 76 -7.83 4.33 -4.17
N HIS A 77 -8.77 3.83 -4.97
CA HIS A 77 -8.56 3.39 -6.35
C HIS A 77 -9.16 4.40 -7.35
N ARG A 78 -8.57 4.51 -8.56
CA ARG A 78 -9.12 5.34 -9.65
C ARG A 78 -10.05 4.56 -10.60
N ASP A 79 -9.73 3.29 -10.84
CA ASP A 79 -10.36 2.42 -11.86
C ASP A 79 -10.57 1.00 -11.32
N THR A 80 -10.96 0.90 -10.06
CA THR A 80 -11.22 -0.32 -9.31
C THR A 80 -9.99 -1.13 -8.88
N PHE A 81 -8.80 -0.88 -9.41
CA PHE A 81 -7.59 -1.65 -9.07
C PHE A 81 -6.27 -0.85 -9.03
N HIS A 82 -6.13 0.25 -9.78
CA HIS A 82 -4.97 1.11 -9.64
C HIS A 82 -5.15 2.15 -8.53
N ALA A 83 -4.07 2.57 -7.91
CA ALA A 83 -4.08 3.68 -6.95
C ALA A 83 -4.63 4.96 -7.59
N SER A 84 -5.49 5.70 -6.85
CA SER A 84 -5.94 7.03 -7.26
C SER A 84 -4.75 7.98 -7.44
N TYR A 85 -4.91 8.98 -8.30
CA TYR A 85 -3.81 9.92 -8.59
C TYR A 85 -3.48 10.83 -7.41
N GLY A 86 -4.47 11.11 -6.57
CA GLY A 86 -4.29 11.86 -5.34
C GLY A 86 -3.94 10.97 -4.15
N LEU A 87 -4.96 10.59 -3.36
CA LEU A 87 -4.78 9.93 -2.07
C LEU A 87 -4.03 8.60 -2.14
N GLY A 88 -4.39 7.74 -3.09
CA GLY A 88 -3.74 6.44 -3.22
C GLY A 88 -2.23 6.56 -3.45
N ARG A 89 -1.82 7.40 -4.41
CA ARG A 89 -0.38 7.65 -4.69
C ARG A 89 0.32 8.36 -3.54
N TYR A 90 -0.36 9.30 -2.89
CA TYR A 90 0.21 10.00 -1.73
C TYR A 90 0.52 9.03 -0.60
N ALA A 91 -0.43 8.18 -0.22
CA ALA A 91 -0.24 7.18 0.82
C ALA A 91 0.91 6.20 0.49
N LEU A 92 1.01 5.76 -0.76
CA LEU A 92 2.12 4.94 -1.22
C LEU A 92 3.46 5.68 -1.12
N GLY A 93 3.50 6.95 -1.53
CA GLY A 93 4.70 7.79 -1.43
C GLY A 93 5.17 7.95 0.01
N LEU A 94 4.24 8.24 0.93
CA LEU A 94 4.53 8.32 2.36
C LEU A 94 5.10 7.01 2.91
N LEU A 95 4.49 5.87 2.56
CA LEU A 95 4.94 4.56 2.99
C LEU A 95 6.37 4.25 2.52
N TRP A 96 6.63 4.44 1.24
CA TRP A 96 7.96 4.22 0.67
C TRP A 96 9.00 5.12 1.32
N TYR A 97 8.67 6.41 1.49
CA TYR A 97 9.54 7.35 2.15
C TYR A 97 9.86 6.92 3.58
N SER A 98 8.84 6.58 4.38
CA SER A 98 9.04 6.15 5.77
C SER A 98 9.92 4.91 5.88
N ILE A 99 9.61 3.86 5.08
CA ILE A 99 10.37 2.59 5.12
C ILE A 99 11.82 2.78 4.66
N LEU A 100 12.05 3.54 3.60
CA LEU A 100 13.39 3.68 3.04
C LEU A 100 14.27 4.67 3.80
N SER A 101 13.69 5.71 4.39
CA SER A 101 14.43 6.74 5.12
C SER A 101 14.44 6.54 6.64
N GLY A 102 13.47 5.80 7.19
CA GLY A 102 13.24 5.70 8.63
C GLY A 102 12.64 6.96 9.25
N ASN A 103 12.16 7.90 8.43
CA ASN A 103 11.61 9.16 8.93
C ASN A 103 10.10 9.08 9.19
N ASP A 104 9.64 9.83 10.19
CA ASP A 104 8.22 10.06 10.43
C ASP A 104 7.60 10.90 9.32
N VAL A 105 6.42 10.50 8.87
CA VAL A 105 5.66 11.17 7.81
C VAL A 105 4.64 12.20 8.32
N LYS A 106 4.40 12.27 9.62
CA LYS A 106 3.38 13.16 10.21
C LYS A 106 3.62 14.63 9.89
N GLN A 107 4.89 15.03 9.76
CA GLN A 107 5.28 16.39 9.43
C GLN A 107 5.41 16.65 7.92
N ASN A 108 5.01 15.71 7.07
CA ASN A 108 5.05 15.91 5.62
C ASN A 108 4.11 17.04 5.20
N THR A 109 4.60 17.96 4.38
CA THR A 109 3.88 19.17 3.93
C THR A 109 3.57 19.15 2.44
N PHE A 110 3.82 18.05 1.75
CA PHE A 110 3.50 17.92 0.33
C PHE A 110 2.00 18.12 0.09
N CYS A 111 1.64 18.94 -0.90
CA CYS A 111 0.26 19.31 -1.21
C CYS A 111 0.00 19.54 -2.71
N ASP A 112 0.95 19.17 -3.58
CA ASP A 112 0.81 19.30 -5.04
C ASP A 112 0.33 17.97 -5.63
N PHE A 113 -0.98 17.79 -5.72
CA PHE A 113 -1.63 16.55 -6.15
C PHE A 113 -2.27 16.67 -7.52
N ASP A 114 -2.26 15.58 -8.27
CA ASP A 114 -2.96 15.48 -9.56
C ASP A 114 -4.50 15.45 -9.44
N GLU A 115 -5.01 15.16 -8.23
CA GLU A 115 -6.43 15.13 -7.87
C GLU A 115 -6.63 15.89 -6.56
N GLU A 116 -7.78 16.49 -6.37
CA GLU A 116 -8.13 17.16 -5.11
C GLU A 116 -8.22 16.14 -3.97
N ILE A 117 -7.52 16.41 -2.88
CA ILE A 117 -7.53 15.62 -1.66
C ILE A 117 -7.90 16.54 -0.50
N SER A 118 -8.86 16.14 0.32
CA SER A 118 -9.23 16.89 1.51
C SER A 118 -8.13 16.84 2.57
N LYS A 119 -8.09 17.84 3.45
CA LYS A 119 -7.16 17.86 4.58
C LYS A 119 -7.35 16.64 5.50
N THR A 120 -8.58 16.18 5.67
CA THR A 120 -8.89 15.00 6.48
C THR A 120 -8.28 13.74 5.89
N GLU A 121 -8.36 13.55 4.57
CA GLU A 121 -7.76 12.41 3.89
C GLU A 121 -6.24 12.44 3.95
N ILE A 122 -5.63 13.63 3.82
CA ILE A 122 -4.18 13.81 3.96
C ILE A 122 -3.72 13.37 5.36
N GLU A 123 -4.39 13.84 6.42
CA GLU A 123 -4.03 13.48 7.79
C GLU A 123 -4.26 11.99 8.06
N LYS A 124 -5.36 11.41 7.55
CA LYS A 124 -5.59 9.96 7.66
C LYS A 124 -4.50 9.13 6.96
N ALA A 125 -4.04 9.55 5.80
CA ALA A 125 -2.94 8.87 5.12
C ALA A 125 -1.65 8.89 5.94
N LYS A 126 -1.33 10.04 6.54
CA LYS A 126 -0.18 10.17 7.44
C LYS A 126 -0.31 9.30 8.70
N GLU A 127 -1.50 9.30 9.32
CA GLU A 127 -1.79 8.47 10.49
C GLU A 127 -1.62 6.97 10.17
N CYS A 128 -2.29 6.47 9.12
CA CYS A 128 -2.22 5.08 8.72
C CYS A 128 -0.78 4.62 8.42
N VAL A 129 0.00 5.45 7.74
CA VAL A 129 1.39 5.11 7.43
C VAL A 129 2.26 5.18 8.68
N ALA A 130 2.11 6.21 9.53
CA ALA A 130 2.89 6.35 10.74
C ALA A 130 2.64 5.19 11.71
N GLU A 131 1.39 4.77 11.88
CA GLU A 131 1.05 3.62 12.72
C GLU A 131 1.64 2.31 12.18
N LEU A 132 1.60 2.11 10.86
CA LEU A 132 2.16 0.91 10.22
C LEU A 132 3.69 0.86 10.32
N CYS A 133 4.36 2.02 10.26
CA CYS A 133 5.82 2.13 10.32
C CYS A 133 6.35 2.37 11.73
N SER A 134 5.46 2.51 12.73
CA SER A 134 5.88 2.65 14.14
C SER A 134 6.52 1.35 14.60
N ILE A 135 7.81 1.41 14.94
CA ILE A 135 8.62 0.32 15.50
C ILE A 135 8.64 0.44 17.01
#